data_48e96d2756495d533a62e673da49b8de
#
_entry.id   48e96d2756495d533a62e673da49b8de
#
_cell.length_a   1.000
_cell.length_b   1.000
_cell.length_c   1.000
_cell.angle_alpha   90.00
_cell.angle_beta   90.00
_cell.angle_gamma   90.00
#
_symmetry.space_group_name_H-M   'P 1'
#
loop_
_entity.id
_entity.type
_entity.pdbx_description
1 polymer ?
#
loop_
_entity_poly.entity_id
_entity_poly.type
_entity_poly.pdbx_seq_one_letter_code
_entity_poly.pdbx_strand_id
1 'polypeptide(L)'
;MTTNIDILKDEKVNCYSVMVQLSVEEYLKMVNSTFEKRGGLEGQRDTLKTTTAIRIRKRMVQDIEAGAVIPPIVIGVIVPEEIFSTLHTLRDRDSFLAVMAKIDSDSISIIDGMQRTTALHEARKKKGKDSGLNFGY
;
A
#
# COMPACT_ATOMS: atom_id res chain seq x y z
N MET A 1 -4.39 -6.71 19.14
CA MET A 1 -5.82 -6.52 18.80
C MET A 1 -6.01 -6.61 17.30
N THR A 2 -6.81 -7.57 16.87
CA THR A 2 -7.10 -7.69 15.44
C THR A 2 -8.09 -6.62 15.03
N THR A 3 -7.80 -5.96 13.90
CA THR A 3 -8.69 -4.94 13.34
C THR A 3 -9.63 -5.62 12.37
N ASN A 4 -10.92 -5.35 12.51
CA ASN A 4 -11.91 -5.85 11.57
C ASN A 4 -11.72 -5.19 10.21
N ILE A 5 -12.12 -5.89 9.16
CA ILE A 5 -12.07 -5.37 7.80
C ILE A 5 -13.48 -5.26 7.26
N ASP A 6 -13.67 -4.39 6.28
CA ASP A 6 -14.94 -4.24 5.60
C ASP A 6 -14.84 -4.87 4.23
N ILE A 7 -15.79 -5.73 3.90
CA ILE A 7 -15.83 -6.45 2.63
C ILE A 7 -17.17 -6.20 1.96
N LEU A 8 -17.13 -5.73 0.73
CA LEU A 8 -18.32 -5.55 -0.08
C LEU A 8 -18.13 -6.30 -1.39
N LYS A 9 -19.16 -7.02 -1.81
CA LYS A 9 -19.12 -7.66 -3.12
C LYS A 9 -19.77 -6.73 -4.14
N ASP A 10 -19.04 -6.47 -5.22
CA ASP A 10 -19.57 -5.69 -6.34
C ASP A 10 -20.21 -6.66 -7.33
N GLU A 11 -21.53 -6.66 -7.35
CA GLU A 11 -22.28 -7.58 -8.22
C GLU A 11 -22.16 -7.23 -9.70
N LYS A 12 -21.88 -5.97 -10.00
CA LYS A 12 -21.80 -5.51 -11.39
C LYS A 12 -20.56 -6.04 -12.09
N VAL A 13 -19.41 -5.99 -11.43
CA VAL A 13 -18.13 -6.39 -12.03
C VAL A 13 -17.55 -7.66 -11.40
N ASN A 14 -18.31 -8.30 -10.54
CA ASN A 14 -17.93 -9.57 -9.89
C ASN A 14 -16.55 -9.49 -9.24
N CYS A 15 -16.41 -8.54 -8.33
CA CYS A 15 -15.19 -8.41 -7.55
C CYS A 15 -15.54 -8.11 -6.10
N TYR A 16 -14.54 -8.22 -5.22
CA TYR A 16 -14.69 -7.82 -3.83
C TYR A 16 -13.91 -6.54 -3.59
N SER A 17 -14.54 -5.61 -2.86
CA SER A 17 -13.87 -4.42 -2.37
C SER A 17 -13.59 -4.64 -0.89
N VAL A 18 -12.32 -4.54 -0.52
CA VAL A 18 -11.87 -4.78 0.85
C VAL A 18 -11.22 -3.51 1.38
N MET A 19 -11.69 -3.03 2.53
CA MET A 19 -11.08 -1.91 3.21
C MET A 19 -10.39 -2.43 4.46
N VAL A 20 -9.09 -2.17 4.59
CA VAL A 20 -8.29 -2.71 5.68
C VAL A 20 -7.24 -1.69 6.09
N GLN A 21 -6.94 -1.64 7.39
CA GLN A 21 -5.86 -0.83 7.91
C GLN A 21 -4.60 -1.68 8.03
N LEU A 22 -3.52 -1.20 7.45
CA LEU A 22 -2.21 -1.86 7.53
C LEU A 22 -1.18 -0.89 8.09
N SER A 23 -0.17 -1.42 8.75
CA SER A 23 0.99 -0.61 9.09
C SER A 23 1.75 -0.27 7.81
N VAL A 24 2.57 0.78 7.87
CA VAL A 24 3.42 1.15 6.74
C VAL A 24 4.30 -0.02 6.31
N GLU A 25 4.90 -0.73 7.28
CA GLU A 25 5.76 -1.86 6.97
C GLU A 25 5.00 -3.00 6.29
N GLU A 26 3.82 -3.33 6.77
CA GLU A 26 2.99 -4.36 6.16
C GLU A 26 2.61 -3.99 4.73
N TYR A 27 2.22 -2.75 4.51
CA TYR A 27 1.85 -2.27 3.19
C TYR A 27 3.03 -2.28 2.23
N LEU A 28 4.17 -1.69 2.64
CA LEU A 28 5.33 -1.60 1.77
C LEU A 28 5.88 -2.98 1.41
N LYS A 29 5.86 -3.91 2.36
CA LYS A 29 6.27 -5.28 2.08
C LYS A 29 5.37 -5.93 1.04
N MET A 30 4.07 -5.68 1.13
CA MET A 30 3.08 -6.25 0.21
C MET A 30 3.27 -5.74 -1.22
N VAL A 31 3.58 -4.46 -1.39
CA VAL A 31 3.67 -3.84 -2.72
C VAL A 31 5.10 -3.67 -3.22
N ASN A 32 6.10 -4.14 -2.48
CA ASN A 32 7.50 -3.87 -2.80
C ASN A 32 7.87 -4.30 -4.23
N SER A 33 7.50 -5.50 -4.62
CA SER A 33 7.82 -6.02 -5.95
C SER A 33 7.16 -5.19 -7.05
N THR A 34 5.90 -4.80 -6.84
CA THR A 34 5.17 -3.94 -7.76
C THR A 34 5.83 -2.58 -7.90
N PHE A 35 6.24 -2.00 -6.77
CA PHE A 35 6.87 -0.69 -6.75
C PHE A 35 8.21 -0.73 -7.50
N GLU A 36 9.02 -1.76 -7.26
CA GLU A 36 10.32 -1.91 -7.94
C GLU A 36 10.15 -2.09 -9.45
N LYS A 37 9.13 -2.82 -9.88
CA LYS A 37 8.84 -2.99 -11.31
C LYS A 37 8.48 -1.69 -11.99
N ARG A 38 8.01 -0.70 -11.24
CA ARG A 38 7.68 0.64 -11.74
C ARG A 38 8.84 1.62 -11.56
N GLY A 39 10.06 1.10 -11.38
CA GLY A 39 11.28 1.88 -11.30
C GLY A 39 11.75 2.22 -9.89
N GLY A 40 11.00 1.81 -8.87
CA GLY A 40 11.37 2.12 -7.48
C GLY A 40 11.41 3.62 -7.23
N LEU A 41 12.18 4.04 -6.23
CA LEU A 41 12.31 5.47 -5.89
C LEU A 41 12.94 6.26 -7.04
N GLU A 42 13.94 5.69 -7.71
CA GLU A 42 14.63 6.38 -8.80
C GLU A 42 13.68 6.65 -9.97
N GLY A 43 12.90 5.65 -10.38
CA GLY A 43 11.95 5.80 -11.46
C GLY A 43 10.88 6.83 -11.15
N GLN A 44 10.41 6.87 -9.90
CA GLN A 44 9.40 7.85 -9.50
C GLN A 44 9.98 9.26 -9.44
N ARG A 45 11.22 9.42 -9.04
CA ARG A 45 11.88 10.72 -9.07
C ARG A 45 11.99 11.24 -10.49
N ASP A 46 12.31 10.36 -11.44
CA ASP A 46 12.43 10.75 -12.84
C ASP A 46 11.10 11.21 -13.42
N THR A 47 9.98 10.69 -12.97
CA THR A 47 8.66 11.10 -13.45
C THR A 47 8.18 12.38 -12.79
N LEU A 48 8.64 12.71 -11.58
CA LEU A 48 8.20 13.89 -10.82
C LEU A 48 9.21 15.03 -11.03
N LYS A 49 9.23 15.60 -12.24
CA LYS A 49 10.23 16.60 -12.61
C LYS A 49 9.81 18.04 -12.38
N THR A 50 8.52 18.32 -12.22
CA THR A 50 8.06 19.68 -12.02
C THR A 50 8.34 20.14 -10.59
N THR A 51 8.60 21.43 -10.43
CA THR A 51 8.83 22.02 -9.12
C THR A 51 7.65 21.80 -8.18
N THR A 52 6.44 21.92 -8.72
CA THR A 52 5.21 21.71 -7.94
C THR A 52 5.10 20.26 -7.45
N ALA A 53 5.37 19.29 -8.32
CA ALA A 53 5.31 17.87 -7.95
C ALA A 53 6.33 17.54 -6.88
N ILE A 54 7.54 18.07 -7.01
CA ILE A 54 8.59 17.86 -6.01
C ILE A 54 8.18 18.45 -4.66
N ARG A 55 7.59 19.65 -4.67
CA ARG A 55 7.15 20.32 -3.45
C ARG A 55 6.03 19.53 -2.76
N ILE A 56 5.06 19.05 -3.52
CA ILE A 56 3.95 18.26 -2.98
C ILE A 56 4.47 16.98 -2.32
N ARG A 57 5.41 16.31 -2.98
CA ARG A 57 6.00 15.09 -2.44
C ARG A 57 6.76 15.35 -1.15
N LYS A 58 7.57 16.41 -1.11
CA LYS A 58 8.33 16.77 0.09
C LYS A 58 7.39 17.08 1.25
N ARG A 59 6.30 17.80 0.99
CA ARG A 59 5.30 18.09 1.99
C ARG A 59 4.67 16.83 2.55
N MET A 60 4.34 15.90 1.66
CA MET A 60 3.74 14.63 2.04
C MET A 60 4.69 13.81 2.91
N VAL A 61 5.98 13.76 2.57
CA VAL A 61 6.98 13.06 3.38
C VAL A 61 7.06 13.67 4.78
N GLN A 62 7.08 15.01 4.86
CA GLN A 62 7.10 15.70 6.15
C GLN A 62 5.86 15.39 6.99
N ASP A 63 4.70 15.36 6.36
CA ASP A 63 3.45 15.04 7.04
C ASP A 63 3.46 13.62 7.59
N ILE A 64 3.95 12.68 6.81
CA ILE A 64 4.08 11.28 7.24
C ILE A 64 5.04 11.16 8.42
N GLU A 65 6.17 11.85 8.36
CA GLU A 65 7.14 11.86 9.46
C GLU A 65 6.55 12.44 10.73
N ALA A 66 5.61 13.37 10.60
CA ALA A 66 4.92 13.99 11.73
C ALA A 66 3.74 13.17 12.22
N GLY A 67 3.47 12.01 11.62
CA GLY A 67 2.38 11.12 12.06
C GLY A 67 1.03 11.41 11.44
N ALA A 68 0.98 12.17 10.35
CA ALA A 68 -0.28 12.48 9.69
C ALA A 68 -0.91 11.22 9.08
N VAL A 69 -2.24 11.18 9.07
CA VAL A 69 -2.99 10.14 8.38
C VAL A 69 -3.06 10.53 6.91
N ILE A 70 -2.63 9.63 6.04
CA ILE A 70 -2.67 9.87 4.59
C ILE A 70 -3.97 9.35 3.99
N PRO A 71 -4.40 9.89 2.84
CA PRO A 71 -5.57 9.37 2.15
C PRO A 71 -5.40 7.90 1.78
N PRO A 72 -6.51 7.15 1.65
CA PRO A 72 -6.44 5.74 1.30
C PRO A 72 -5.70 5.49 -0.02
N ILE A 73 -5.03 4.35 -0.09
CA ILE A 73 -4.37 3.88 -1.29
C ILE A 73 -5.22 2.74 -1.84
N VAL A 74 -5.40 2.72 -3.16
CA VAL A 74 -6.21 1.69 -3.81
C VAL A 74 -5.29 0.76 -4.58
N ILE A 75 -5.34 -0.52 -4.26
CA ILE A 75 -4.60 -1.55 -4.99
C ILE A 75 -5.58 -2.52 -5.63
N GLY A 76 -5.20 -2.98 -6.82
CA GLY A 76 -5.93 -4.01 -7.54
C GLY A 76 -5.20 -5.33 -7.42
N VAL A 77 -5.94 -6.39 -7.19
CA VAL A 77 -5.37 -7.71 -7.04
C VAL A 77 -6.16 -8.69 -7.89
N ILE A 78 -5.46 -9.41 -8.76
CA ILE A 78 -6.07 -10.50 -9.52
C ILE A 78 -5.82 -11.78 -8.75
N VAL A 79 -6.90 -12.42 -8.33
CA VAL A 79 -6.80 -13.61 -7.48
C VAL A 79 -7.22 -14.85 -8.25
N PRO A 80 -6.59 -16.01 -8.00
CA PRO A 80 -7.06 -17.27 -8.54
C PRO A 80 -8.47 -17.58 -8.05
N GLU A 81 -9.21 -18.35 -8.82
CA GLU A 81 -10.60 -18.66 -8.48
C GLU A 81 -10.74 -19.38 -7.14
N GLU A 82 -9.79 -20.24 -6.80
CA GLU A 82 -9.80 -20.92 -5.51
C GLU A 82 -9.75 -19.95 -4.35
N ILE A 83 -8.99 -18.87 -4.49
CA ILE A 83 -8.89 -17.84 -3.46
C ILE A 83 -10.12 -16.95 -3.51
N PHE A 84 -10.56 -16.58 -4.70
CA PHE A 84 -11.74 -15.73 -4.88
C PHE A 84 -12.96 -16.31 -4.19
N SER A 85 -13.16 -17.62 -4.30
CA SER A 85 -14.32 -18.29 -3.70
C SER A 85 -14.32 -18.24 -2.18
N THR A 86 -13.18 -17.94 -1.55
CA THR A 86 -13.05 -17.87 -0.08
C THR A 86 -13.01 -16.46 0.46
N LEU A 87 -13.01 -15.44 -0.41
CA LEU A 87 -12.85 -14.05 0.04
C LEU A 87 -13.97 -13.60 0.99
N HIS A 88 -15.17 -14.14 0.81
CA HIS A 88 -16.30 -13.80 1.68
C HIS A 88 -16.08 -14.27 3.12
N THR A 89 -15.09 -15.13 3.37
CA THR A 89 -14.80 -15.62 4.73
C THR A 89 -13.76 -14.76 5.47
N LEU A 90 -13.18 -13.76 4.81
CA LEU A 90 -12.22 -12.88 5.47
C LEU A 90 -12.91 -12.13 6.61
N ARG A 91 -12.24 -12.04 7.77
CA ARG A 91 -12.84 -11.46 8.95
C ARG A 91 -12.01 -10.32 9.56
N ASP A 92 -10.70 -10.38 9.42
CA ASP A 92 -9.81 -9.43 10.06
C ASP A 92 -8.54 -9.23 9.24
N ARG A 93 -7.69 -8.34 9.74
CA ARG A 93 -6.44 -8.01 9.09
C ARG A 93 -5.54 -9.23 8.89
N ASP A 94 -5.47 -10.10 9.90
CA ASP A 94 -4.58 -11.26 9.84
C ASP A 94 -5.03 -12.25 8.76
N SER A 95 -6.34 -12.48 8.63
CA SER A 95 -6.85 -13.35 7.57
C SER A 95 -6.60 -12.74 6.19
N PHE A 96 -6.72 -11.41 6.08
CA PHE A 96 -6.42 -10.71 4.82
C PHE A 96 -4.94 -10.87 4.45
N LEU A 97 -4.03 -10.63 5.40
CA LEU A 97 -2.59 -10.75 5.13
C LEU A 97 -2.21 -12.18 4.78
N ALA A 98 -2.84 -13.17 5.41
CA ALA A 98 -2.59 -14.57 5.08
C ALA A 98 -2.98 -14.90 3.63
N VAL A 99 -4.09 -14.34 3.16
CA VAL A 99 -4.51 -14.51 1.77
C VAL A 99 -3.54 -13.81 0.83
N MET A 100 -3.16 -12.57 1.15
CA MET A 100 -2.24 -11.80 0.31
C MET A 100 -0.88 -12.49 0.18
N ALA A 101 -0.44 -13.20 1.21
CA ALA A 101 0.82 -13.94 1.17
C ALA A 101 0.81 -15.08 0.16
N LYS A 102 -0.36 -15.55 -0.24
CA LYS A 102 -0.51 -16.61 -1.24
C LYS A 102 -0.63 -16.08 -2.66
N ILE A 103 -0.72 -14.77 -2.82
CA ILE A 103 -0.94 -14.16 -4.13
C ILE A 103 0.41 -13.77 -4.74
N ASP A 104 0.56 -14.06 -6.03
CA ASP A 104 1.74 -13.68 -6.79
C ASP A 104 1.84 -12.16 -6.86
N SER A 105 3.02 -11.63 -6.59
CA SER A 105 3.27 -10.19 -6.63
C SER A 105 2.97 -9.58 -8.01
N ASP A 106 3.05 -10.37 -9.08
CA ASP A 106 2.71 -9.90 -10.42
C ASP A 106 1.21 -9.61 -10.57
N SER A 107 0.39 -10.14 -9.67
CA SER A 107 -1.05 -9.94 -9.68
C SER A 107 -1.49 -8.70 -8.90
N ILE A 108 -0.55 -7.99 -8.30
CA ILE A 108 -0.83 -6.80 -7.48
C ILE A 108 -0.44 -5.55 -8.26
N SER A 109 -1.33 -4.57 -8.30
CA SER A 109 -1.05 -3.29 -8.93
C SER A 109 -1.53 -2.15 -8.04
N ILE A 110 -0.81 -1.02 -8.09
CA ILE A 110 -1.21 0.18 -7.37
C ILE A 110 -2.07 1.00 -8.33
N ILE A 111 -3.37 1.04 -8.06
CA ILE A 111 -4.33 1.73 -8.93
C ILE A 111 -4.32 3.22 -8.63
N ASP A 112 -4.38 3.58 -7.35
CA ASP A 112 -4.35 4.97 -6.92
C ASP A 112 -3.49 5.08 -5.67
N GLY A 113 -2.59 6.05 -5.66
CA GLY A 113 -1.74 6.29 -4.51
C GLY A 113 -0.26 5.98 -4.75
N MET A 114 0.18 5.98 -6.01
CA MET A 114 1.60 5.75 -6.30
C MET A 114 2.48 6.81 -5.65
N GLN A 115 2.08 8.09 -5.68
CA GLN A 115 2.87 9.14 -5.04
C GLN A 115 2.86 9.02 -3.53
N ARG A 116 1.73 8.60 -2.95
CA ARG A 116 1.66 8.31 -1.52
C ARG A 116 2.58 7.15 -1.15
N THR A 117 2.61 6.12 -1.97
CA THR A 117 3.50 4.98 -1.77
C THR A 117 4.97 5.42 -1.85
N THR A 118 5.30 6.25 -2.83
CA THR A 118 6.65 6.81 -2.97
C THR A 118 7.04 7.60 -1.72
N ALA A 119 6.12 8.43 -1.22
CA ALA A 119 6.37 9.23 -0.02
C ALA A 119 6.58 8.35 1.22
N LEU A 120 5.83 7.25 1.33
CA LEU A 120 6.03 6.29 2.42
C LEU A 120 7.41 5.65 2.36
N HIS A 121 7.86 5.27 1.17
CA HIS A 121 9.21 4.71 0.99
C HIS A 121 10.28 5.72 1.37
N GLU A 122 10.12 6.98 0.95
CA GLU A 122 11.10 8.02 1.27
C GLU A 122 11.15 8.32 2.77
N ALA A 123 9.99 8.42 3.40
CA ALA A 123 9.93 8.67 4.84
C ALA A 123 10.55 7.54 5.62
N ARG A 124 10.29 6.30 5.22
CA ARG A 124 10.89 5.11 5.84
C ARG A 124 12.40 5.11 5.68
N LYS A 125 12.90 5.45 4.50
CA LYS A 125 14.34 5.50 4.21
C LYS A 125 15.02 6.55 5.08
N LYS A 126 14.40 7.72 5.26
CA LYS A 126 14.93 8.77 6.13
C LYS A 126 14.97 8.32 7.58
N LYS A 127 13.90 7.69 8.08
CA LYS A 127 13.86 7.19 9.46
C LYS A 127 14.83 6.05 9.70
N GLY A 128 15.09 5.23 8.67
CA GLY A 128 16.08 4.16 8.77
C GLY A 128 17.50 4.69 8.95
N LYS A 129 17.77 5.93 8.52
CA LYS A 129 19.06 6.58 8.73
C LYS A 129 19.12 7.23 10.11
N ASP A 130 18.00 7.58 10.69
CA ASP A 130 17.90 8.15 12.03
C ASP A 130 17.63 7.00 12.99
N SER A 131 18.71 6.38 13.45
CA SER A 131 18.66 5.15 14.24
C SER A 131 17.67 5.24 15.41
N GLY A 132 16.86 4.21 15.58
CA GLY A 132 15.98 4.06 16.72
C GLY A 132 14.57 4.58 16.55
N LEU A 133 14.25 5.16 15.40
CA LEU A 133 12.89 5.64 15.15
C LEU A 133 12.06 4.55 14.46
N ASN A 134 10.86 4.35 14.95
CA ASN A 134 9.89 3.43 14.38
C ASN A 134 8.73 4.18 13.75
N PHE A 135 8.18 3.61 12.69
CA PHE A 135 6.90 4.07 12.19
C PHE A 135 5.79 3.52 13.09
N GLY A 136 5.09 4.39 13.77
CA GLY A 136 4.00 4.01 14.65
C GLY A 136 2.66 4.09 13.93
N TYR A 137 2.41 3.19 13.03
CA TYR A 137 1.13 3.14 12.33
C TYR A 137 0.40 1.86 12.63
#